data_b2c79abb571ea878165d4bb57ffe9eed
#
_entry.id   b2c79abb571ea878165d4bb57ffe9eed
#
_cell.length_a   1.000
_cell.length_b   1.000
_cell.length_c   1.000
_cell.angle_alpha   90.00
_cell.angle_beta   90.00
_cell.angle_gamma   90.00
#
_symmetry.space_group_name_H-M   'P 1'
#
loop_
_entity.id
_entity.type
_entity.pdbx_description
1 polymer ?
#
loop_
_entity_poly.entity_id
_entity_poly.type
_entity_poly.pdbx_seq_one_letter_code
_entity_poly.pdbx_strand_id
1 'polypeptide(L)'
;MGDAPRLKLLLDTHIWLWRFRDPSRLGRRVLQYLNEADNELWLSPWSVYEALTLNYKGRIRIMEDLPEWLALATAGTQEAPFTHEIALVARQLEMHQDPADRIIAATAQVLDLTLVTADQNLLGLGTIRTLANR
;
A
#
# COMPACT_ATOMS: atom_id res chain seq x y z
N MET A 1 11.37 30.21 -3.53
CA MET A 1 11.11 29.10 -2.63
C MET A 1 10.71 27.89 -3.43
N GLY A 2 11.49 26.83 -3.35
CA GLY A 2 11.16 25.58 -4.02
C GLY A 2 10.20 24.76 -3.18
N ASP A 3 9.20 24.17 -3.80
CA ASP A 3 8.34 23.22 -3.15
C ASP A 3 9.11 21.92 -2.94
N ALA A 4 8.87 21.22 -1.83
CA ALA A 4 9.41 19.88 -1.63
C ALA A 4 8.87 18.98 -2.74
N PRO A 5 9.70 18.04 -3.30
CA PRO A 5 9.21 17.11 -4.30
C PRO A 5 8.01 16.33 -3.76
N ARG A 6 6.93 16.28 -4.54
CA ARG A 6 5.77 15.48 -4.21
C ARG A 6 6.10 14.01 -4.38
N LEU A 7 5.93 13.25 -3.33
CA LEU A 7 6.10 11.80 -3.38
C LEU A 7 4.75 11.16 -3.70
N LYS A 8 4.81 10.09 -4.49
CA LYS A 8 3.65 9.25 -4.79
C LYS A 8 3.90 7.91 -4.09
N LEU A 9 3.17 7.68 -3.02
CA LEU A 9 3.41 6.56 -2.12
C LEU A 9 2.31 5.51 -2.27
N LEU A 10 2.70 4.29 -2.59
CA LEU A 10 1.79 3.14 -2.61
C LEU A 10 1.89 2.45 -1.25
N LEU A 11 0.78 2.32 -0.55
CA LEU A 11 0.77 1.71 0.78
C LEU A 11 0.60 0.20 0.64
N ASP A 12 1.55 -0.56 1.19
CA ASP A 12 1.34 -1.99 1.38
C ASP A 12 0.16 -2.20 2.33
N THR A 13 -0.49 -3.34 2.25
CA THR A 13 -1.73 -3.60 2.99
C THR A 13 -1.60 -3.33 4.49
N HIS A 14 -0.52 -3.84 5.12
CA HIS A 14 -0.33 -3.63 6.55
C HIS A 14 -0.02 -2.18 6.91
N ILE A 15 0.72 -1.47 6.07
CA ILE A 15 1.00 -0.05 6.28
C ILE A 15 -0.31 0.75 6.29
N TRP A 16 -1.17 0.48 5.32
CA TRP A 16 -2.48 1.11 5.23
C TRP A 16 -3.34 0.80 6.45
N LEU A 17 -3.44 -0.48 6.82
CA LEU A 17 -4.25 -0.90 7.97
C LEU A 17 -3.71 -0.30 9.27
N TRP A 18 -2.40 -0.29 9.47
CA TRP A 18 -1.81 0.33 10.66
C TRP A 18 -2.07 1.83 10.71
N ARG A 19 -1.92 2.52 9.58
CA ARG A 19 -2.22 3.96 9.51
C ARG A 19 -3.67 4.24 9.93
N PHE A 20 -4.59 3.42 9.49
CA PHE A 20 -6.02 3.61 9.77
C PHE A 20 -6.40 3.14 11.18
N ARG A 21 -5.85 2.02 11.64
CA ARG A 21 -6.32 1.36 12.87
C ARG A 21 -5.37 1.47 14.05
N ASP A 22 -4.07 1.49 13.82
CA ASP A 22 -3.05 1.48 14.89
C ASP A 22 -1.77 2.18 14.42
N PRO A 23 -1.79 3.53 14.33
CA PRO A 23 -0.64 4.28 13.85
C PRO A 23 0.64 4.09 14.69
N SER A 24 0.52 3.59 15.92
CA SER A 24 1.69 3.33 16.77
C SER A 24 2.64 2.28 16.19
N ARG A 25 2.15 1.47 15.24
CA ARG A 25 2.97 0.45 14.55
C ARG A 25 3.80 1.02 13.41
N LEU A 26 3.56 2.27 13.04
CA LEU A 26 4.33 2.95 12.01
C LEU A 26 5.52 3.66 12.62
N GLY A 27 6.66 3.61 11.93
CA GLY A 27 7.84 4.34 12.33
C GLY A 27 7.64 5.85 12.21
N ARG A 28 8.42 6.61 12.96
CA ARG A 28 8.31 8.08 12.99
C ARG A 28 8.49 8.69 11.60
N ARG A 29 9.46 8.20 10.86
CA ARG A 29 9.78 8.72 9.53
C ARG A 29 8.64 8.46 8.55
N VAL A 30 8.09 7.24 8.56
CA VAL A 30 6.96 6.88 7.71
C VAL A 30 5.75 7.75 8.06
N LEU A 31 5.45 7.94 9.33
CA LEU A 31 4.36 8.81 9.75
C LEU A 31 4.51 10.23 9.19
N GLN A 32 5.72 10.77 9.20
CA GLN A 32 5.96 12.10 8.63
C GLN A 32 5.61 12.14 7.14
N TYR A 33 6.06 11.14 6.37
CA TYR A 33 5.75 11.08 4.94
C TYR A 33 4.26 10.90 4.67
N LEU A 34 3.59 10.05 5.44
CA LEU A 34 2.16 9.79 5.25
C LEU A 34 1.29 10.99 5.64
N ASN A 35 1.77 11.83 6.55
CA ASN A 35 1.03 13.02 7.01
C ASN A 35 1.37 14.29 6.23
N GLU A 36 2.35 14.22 5.33
CA GLU A 36 2.74 15.36 4.51
C GLU A 36 1.67 15.62 3.44
N ALA A 37 1.05 16.80 3.49
CA ALA A 37 -0.07 17.15 2.61
C ALA A 37 0.30 17.14 1.12
N ASP A 38 1.57 17.41 0.80
CA ASP A 38 2.01 17.46 -0.59
C ASP A 38 2.28 16.07 -1.18
N ASN A 39 2.30 15.02 -0.36
CA ASN A 39 2.47 13.65 -0.84
C ASN A 39 1.13 13.05 -1.24
N GLU A 40 1.17 12.21 -2.27
CA GLU A 40 0.01 11.43 -2.69
C GLU A 40 0.07 10.04 -2.08
N LEU A 41 -1.03 9.60 -1.53
CA LEU A 41 -1.15 8.22 -1.01
C LEU A 41 -2.02 7.42 -1.98
N TRP A 42 -1.52 6.26 -2.37
CA TRP A 42 -2.18 5.36 -3.30
C TRP A 42 -2.42 4.02 -2.65
N LEU A 43 -3.53 3.38 -2.98
CA LEU A 43 -3.92 2.09 -2.43
C LEU A 43 -4.43 1.19 -3.55
N SER A 44 -3.94 -0.05 -3.59
CA SER A 44 -4.41 -1.05 -4.54
C SER A 44 -5.77 -1.62 -4.10
N PRO A 45 -6.72 -1.84 -5.03
CA PRO A 45 -7.94 -2.59 -4.73
C PRO A 45 -7.64 -3.99 -4.17
N TRP A 46 -6.49 -4.57 -4.53
CA TRP A 46 -6.08 -5.85 -3.97
C TRP A 46 -5.87 -5.78 -2.46
N SER A 47 -5.31 -4.68 -1.96
CA SER A 47 -5.17 -4.47 -0.51
C SER A 47 -6.52 -4.40 0.19
N VAL A 48 -7.51 -3.77 -0.43
CA VAL A 48 -8.88 -3.73 0.09
C VAL A 48 -9.45 -5.15 0.17
N TYR A 49 -9.30 -5.93 -0.91
CA TYR A 49 -9.78 -7.31 -0.93
C TYR A 49 -9.09 -8.14 0.15
N GLU A 50 -7.79 -7.96 0.32
CA GLU A 50 -7.02 -8.66 1.36
C GLU A 50 -7.54 -8.32 2.75
N ALA A 51 -7.82 -7.05 3.03
CA ALA A 51 -8.38 -6.62 4.32
C ALA A 51 -9.76 -7.24 4.58
N LEU A 52 -10.62 -7.27 3.55
CA LEU A 52 -11.92 -7.90 3.65
C LEU A 52 -11.81 -9.41 3.91
N THR A 53 -10.80 -10.05 3.31
CA THR A 53 -10.52 -11.46 3.55
C THR A 53 -10.06 -11.70 4.99
N LEU A 54 -9.19 -10.83 5.51
CA LEU A 54 -8.76 -10.90 6.91
C LEU A 54 -9.95 -10.74 7.85
N ASN A 55 -10.88 -9.85 7.53
CA ASN A 55 -12.11 -9.68 8.30
C ASN A 55 -12.97 -10.94 8.26
N TYR A 56 -13.16 -11.52 7.09
CA TYR A 56 -13.91 -12.76 6.93
C TYR A 56 -13.32 -13.89 7.78
N LYS A 57 -11.99 -13.96 7.85
CA LYS A 57 -11.27 -14.98 8.64
C LYS A 57 -11.21 -14.64 10.13
N GLY A 58 -11.78 -13.53 10.57
CA GLY A 58 -11.78 -13.12 11.96
C GLY A 58 -10.45 -12.56 12.46
N ARG A 59 -9.50 -12.26 11.56
CA ARG A 59 -8.18 -11.75 11.94
C ARG A 59 -8.15 -10.24 12.17
N ILE A 60 -9.07 -9.52 11.55
CA ILE A 60 -9.33 -8.11 11.87
C ILE A 60 -10.84 -7.95 12.05
N ARG A 61 -11.21 -6.98 12.89
CA ARG A 61 -12.61 -6.73 13.20
C ARG A 61 -13.05 -5.41 12.57
N ILE A 62 -14.02 -5.48 11.67
CA ILE A 62 -14.66 -4.31 11.07
C ILE A 62 -16.01 -4.14 11.75
N MET A 63 -16.18 -3.03 12.49
CA MET A 63 -17.39 -2.77 13.26
C MET A 63 -18.47 -2.09 12.44
N GLU A 64 -18.07 -1.31 11.45
CA GLU A 64 -18.98 -0.58 10.60
C GLU A 64 -19.55 -1.48 9.52
N ASP A 65 -20.66 -1.05 8.91
CA ASP A 65 -21.11 -1.57 7.63
C ASP A 65 -19.99 -1.50 6.60
N LEU A 66 -19.81 -2.54 5.77
CA LEU A 66 -18.62 -2.62 4.93
C LEU A 66 -18.46 -1.45 3.94
N PRO A 67 -19.50 -0.98 3.24
CA PRO A 67 -19.33 0.22 2.40
C PRO A 67 -18.94 1.46 3.18
N GLU A 68 -19.48 1.65 4.36
CA GLU A 68 -19.11 2.76 5.24
C GLU A 68 -17.66 2.66 5.69
N TRP A 69 -17.25 1.46 6.14
CA TRP A 69 -15.86 1.21 6.52
C TRP A 69 -14.91 1.51 5.35
N LEU A 70 -15.25 1.07 4.15
CA LEU A 70 -14.42 1.29 2.97
C LEU A 70 -14.22 2.79 2.71
N ALA A 71 -15.28 3.56 2.79
CA ALA A 71 -15.19 5.00 2.57
C ALA A 71 -14.26 5.66 3.61
N LEU A 72 -14.37 5.26 4.88
CA LEU A 72 -13.52 5.78 5.95
C LEU A 72 -12.06 5.34 5.78
N ALA A 73 -11.85 4.06 5.50
CA ALA A 73 -10.51 3.47 5.46
C ALA A 73 -9.70 3.91 4.24
N THR A 74 -10.35 4.31 3.15
CA THR A 74 -9.68 4.75 1.93
C THR A 74 -9.65 6.27 1.77
N ALA A 75 -10.23 7.01 2.72
CA ALA A 75 -10.24 8.48 2.66
C ALA A 75 -8.80 9.01 2.56
N GLY A 76 -8.57 9.95 1.65
CA GLY A 76 -7.26 10.54 1.44
C GLY A 76 -6.32 9.70 0.59
N THR A 77 -6.77 8.57 0.06
CA THR A 77 -5.97 7.76 -0.86
C THR A 77 -6.57 7.80 -2.26
N GLN A 78 -5.70 7.58 -3.26
CA GLN A 78 -6.12 7.39 -4.64
C GLN A 78 -6.11 5.90 -4.95
N GLU A 79 -7.07 5.44 -5.72
CA GLU A 79 -7.12 4.04 -6.12
C GLU A 79 -6.06 3.78 -7.19
N ALA A 80 -5.17 2.83 -6.92
CA ALA A 80 -4.18 2.36 -7.89
C ALA A 80 -4.79 1.20 -8.67
N PRO A 81 -5.19 1.40 -9.94
CA PRO A 81 -5.97 0.39 -10.66
C PRO A 81 -5.15 -0.87 -10.92
N PHE A 82 -5.82 -2.02 -10.88
CA PHE A 82 -5.21 -3.29 -11.28
C PHE A 82 -5.49 -3.49 -12.77
N THR A 83 -4.50 -3.17 -13.58
CA THR A 83 -4.62 -3.21 -15.04
C THR A 83 -4.05 -4.51 -15.63
N HIS A 84 -4.32 -4.75 -16.92
CA HIS A 84 -3.73 -5.89 -17.63
C HIS A 84 -2.20 -5.81 -17.62
N GLU A 85 -1.64 -4.61 -17.79
CA GLU A 85 -0.19 -4.42 -17.74
C GLU A 85 0.39 -4.80 -16.38
N ILE A 86 -0.27 -4.40 -15.30
CA ILE A 86 0.16 -4.77 -13.95
C ILE A 86 0.10 -6.28 -13.75
N ALA A 87 -0.95 -6.95 -14.26
CA ALA A 87 -1.05 -8.40 -14.17
C ALA A 87 0.11 -9.09 -14.91
N LEU A 88 0.46 -8.59 -16.08
CA LEU A 88 1.58 -9.13 -16.86
C LEU A 88 2.91 -8.94 -16.12
N VAL A 89 3.19 -7.73 -15.64
CA VAL A 89 4.42 -7.45 -14.90
C VAL A 89 4.49 -8.27 -13.62
N ALA A 90 3.38 -8.40 -12.89
CA ALA A 90 3.33 -9.21 -11.67
C ALA A 90 3.76 -10.65 -11.92
N ARG A 91 3.33 -11.23 -13.03
CA ARG A 91 3.70 -12.61 -13.40
C ARG A 91 5.16 -12.74 -13.78
N GLN A 92 5.75 -11.69 -14.33
CA GLN A 92 7.13 -11.68 -14.81
C GLN A 92 8.16 -11.37 -13.70
N LEU A 93 7.74 -10.84 -12.55
CA LEU A 93 8.66 -10.49 -11.48
C LEU A 93 9.36 -11.74 -10.91
N GLU A 94 10.67 -11.63 -10.75
CA GLU A 94 11.48 -12.66 -10.09
C GLU A 94 11.43 -12.46 -8.58
N MET A 95 10.45 -13.08 -7.93
CA MET A 95 10.27 -12.99 -6.49
C MET A 95 9.46 -14.21 -6.01
N HIS A 96 9.26 -14.31 -4.70
CA HIS A 96 8.48 -15.42 -4.11
C HIS A 96 7.04 -15.45 -4.65
N GLN A 97 6.33 -16.53 -4.38
CA GLN A 97 5.07 -16.84 -5.06
C GLN A 97 3.83 -16.11 -4.52
N ASP A 98 3.95 -15.29 -3.49
CA ASP A 98 2.79 -14.62 -2.92
C ASP A 98 2.14 -13.70 -3.96
N PRO A 99 0.89 -13.99 -4.41
CA PRO A 99 0.24 -13.19 -5.45
C PRO A 99 -0.01 -11.74 -5.05
N ALA A 100 -0.34 -11.50 -3.78
CA ALA A 100 -0.60 -10.15 -3.28
C ALA A 100 0.66 -9.28 -3.38
N ASP A 101 1.81 -9.81 -2.95
CA ASP A 101 3.07 -9.09 -3.01
C ASP A 101 3.49 -8.82 -4.45
N ARG A 102 3.27 -9.79 -5.35
CA ARG A 102 3.56 -9.62 -6.78
C ARG A 102 2.74 -8.48 -7.39
N ILE A 103 1.46 -8.42 -7.08
CA ILE A 103 0.55 -7.40 -7.61
C ILE A 103 0.94 -6.02 -7.06
N ILE A 104 1.23 -5.93 -5.77
CA ILE A 104 1.65 -4.67 -5.14
C ILE A 104 2.97 -4.17 -5.75
N ALA A 105 3.96 -5.05 -5.87
CA ALA A 105 5.25 -4.68 -6.48
C ALA A 105 5.10 -4.23 -7.93
N ALA A 106 4.32 -4.96 -8.71
CA ALA A 106 4.04 -4.61 -10.11
C ALA A 106 3.31 -3.28 -10.23
N THR A 107 2.37 -3.01 -9.33
CA THR A 107 1.65 -1.74 -9.30
C THR A 107 2.61 -0.57 -9.07
N ALA A 108 3.52 -0.72 -8.12
CA ALA A 108 4.55 0.30 -7.86
C ALA A 108 5.42 0.54 -9.09
N GLN A 109 5.82 -0.54 -9.77
CA GLN A 109 6.67 -0.45 -10.95
C GLN A 109 5.95 0.24 -12.13
N VAL A 110 4.75 -0.23 -12.46
CA VAL A 110 4.01 0.26 -13.63
C VAL A 110 3.56 1.71 -13.45
N LEU A 111 3.08 2.06 -12.27
CA LEU A 111 2.58 3.41 -11.98
C LEU A 111 3.66 4.35 -11.46
N ASP A 112 4.90 3.88 -11.36
CA ASP A 112 6.05 4.66 -10.88
C ASP A 112 5.80 5.24 -9.49
N LEU A 113 5.37 4.38 -8.57
CA LEU A 113 5.10 4.73 -7.19
C LEU A 113 6.21 4.20 -6.28
N THR A 114 6.43 4.89 -5.15
CA THR A 114 7.32 4.39 -4.09
C THR A 114 6.50 3.52 -3.15
N LEU A 115 6.89 2.25 -2.99
CA LEU A 115 6.18 1.31 -2.13
C LEU A 115 6.60 1.50 -0.67
N VAL A 116 5.63 1.78 0.20
CA VAL A 116 5.84 1.85 1.64
C VAL A 116 5.49 0.49 2.23
N THR A 117 6.46 -0.19 2.82
CA THR A 117 6.29 -1.56 3.31
C THR A 117 7.20 -1.88 4.48
N ALA A 118 6.80 -2.87 5.28
CA ALA A 118 7.63 -3.48 6.31
C ALA A 118 8.17 -4.85 5.88
N ASP A 119 7.75 -5.35 4.71
CA ASP A 119 8.09 -6.70 4.23
C ASP A 119 9.51 -6.72 3.64
N GLN A 120 10.39 -7.54 4.22
CA GLN A 120 11.79 -7.63 3.79
C GLN A 120 11.93 -8.15 2.35
N ASN A 121 11.02 -9.03 1.90
CA ASN A 121 11.06 -9.53 0.53
C ASN A 121 10.78 -8.41 -0.47
N LEU A 122 9.84 -7.54 -0.16
CA LEU A 122 9.53 -6.39 -1.02
C LEU A 122 10.64 -5.34 -0.98
N LEU A 123 11.22 -5.09 0.21
CA LEU A 123 12.32 -4.13 0.35
C LEU A 123 13.57 -4.57 -0.41
N GLY A 124 13.76 -5.88 -0.59
CA GLY A 124 14.90 -6.43 -1.30
C GLY A 124 14.79 -6.40 -2.82
N LEU A 125 13.65 -6.01 -3.38
CA LEU A 125 13.47 -5.93 -4.83
C LEU A 125 14.20 -4.71 -5.40
N GLY A 126 15.10 -4.94 -6.36
CA GLY A 126 15.85 -3.86 -6.99
C GLY A 126 15.09 -3.13 -8.09
N THR A 127 13.89 -3.60 -8.46
CA THR A 127 13.12 -3.08 -9.60
C THR A 127 12.14 -1.97 -9.23
N ILE A 128 11.94 -1.72 -7.93
CA ILE A 128 11.01 -0.71 -7.42
C ILE A 128 11.66 0.16 -6.36
N ARG A 129 11.16 1.38 -6.23
CA ARG A 129 11.56 2.24 -5.11
C ARG A 129 10.74 1.86 -3.88
N THR A 130 11.42 1.77 -2.73
CA THR A 130 10.77 1.39 -1.48
C THR A 130 11.08 2.38 -0.37
N LEU A 131 10.18 2.45 0.59
CA LEU A 131 10.36 3.18 1.85
C LEU A 131 10.01 2.21 2.98
N ALA A 132 11.02 1.87 3.78
CA ALA A 132 10.84 0.94 4.89
C ALA A 132 10.07 1.59 6.03
N ASN A 133 9.29 0.77 6.76
CA ASN A 133 8.58 1.23 7.96
C ASN A 133 9.57 1.52 9.10
N ARG A 134 9.95 2.77 9.21
CA ARG A 134 10.91 3.23 10.25
C ARG A 134 10.46 4.56 10.83
#